data_326ea39c7c550625150944c6c9f464af
#
_entry.id   326ea39c7c550625150944c6c9f464af
#
_cell.length_a   1.000
_cell.length_b   1.000
_cell.length_c   1.000
_cell.angle_alpha   90.00
_cell.angle_beta   90.00
_cell.angle_gamma   90.00
#
_symmetry.space_group_name_H-M   'P 1'
#
loop_
_entity.id
_entity.type
_entity.pdbx_description
1 polymer ?
#
loop_
_entity_poly.entity_id
_entity_poly.type
_entity_poly.pdbx_seq_one_letter_code
_entity_poly.pdbx_strand_id
1 'polypeptide(L)'
;MSNLIICDVETILLSYRYGDDELWQWSGGTTLQRNAVLVKITTNEGIVGIGEIGESAYLPRSVQLIVEEQFKGLLIGEDPLDIERLWEKMYVRSSHWGRKGVVIPIISGLEIALWDIAGKYLDQPVYELLGGCYRDKIRVYASAGMDSSLSELQAEVRSYVEQGYTAIKIRIGHHDLKADLEKVRAVKEVTGDDVALMVDAGQCYVDFAWDYNTALRVARELDKLGVYWLEEPFHPDNLDDYARLNQKVDVAVTGGENEFTKYGFKDLILNRCVDILQPDVTHTGGILECKKIAAMAQAFHMRIAPHIFGAGIGLMANMHFIISTPNAFIMEYDETVNPLRTELLKEPLVVENGYLLIPSRTPGLGVELHRDTVERFPFIDDEAVEKHEYKPR
;
A
#
# COMPACT_ATOMS: atom_id res chain seq x y z
N MET A 1 29.69 -12.17 -12.92
CA MET A 1 29.42 -10.87 -12.33
C MET A 1 29.16 -9.91 -13.46
N SER A 2 28.10 -9.16 -13.41
CA SER A 2 27.85 -8.10 -14.40
C SER A 2 28.93 -7.02 -14.26
N ASN A 3 29.12 -6.20 -15.30
CA ASN A 3 29.96 -5.00 -15.20
C ASN A 3 29.12 -3.78 -14.82
N LEU A 4 27.84 -4.01 -14.43
CA LEU A 4 26.91 -2.97 -14.08
C LEU A 4 27.19 -2.47 -12.65
N ILE A 5 27.33 -1.16 -12.50
CA ILE A 5 27.70 -0.53 -11.23
C ILE A 5 26.78 0.66 -10.96
N ILE A 6 26.27 0.78 -9.73
CA ILE A 6 25.51 1.93 -9.28
C ILE A 6 26.44 3.15 -9.19
N CYS A 7 26.14 4.21 -9.95
CA CYS A 7 26.89 5.44 -9.98
C CYS A 7 26.26 6.56 -9.16
N ASP A 8 24.94 6.58 -9.08
CA ASP A 8 24.23 7.61 -8.31
C ASP A 8 22.91 7.10 -7.74
N VAL A 9 22.48 7.71 -6.62
CA VAL A 9 21.18 7.53 -5.96
C VAL A 9 20.65 8.91 -5.62
N GLU A 10 19.50 9.24 -6.15
CA GLU A 10 18.83 10.53 -5.97
C GLU A 10 17.41 10.32 -5.49
N THR A 11 16.84 11.30 -4.78
CA THR A 11 15.42 11.34 -4.43
C THR A 11 14.71 12.44 -5.22
N ILE A 12 13.47 12.16 -5.62
CA ILE A 12 12.58 13.12 -6.27
C ILE A 12 11.38 13.31 -5.34
N LEU A 13 11.23 14.53 -4.82
CA LEU A 13 10.11 14.90 -3.97
C LEU A 13 9.03 15.55 -4.83
N LEU A 14 7.79 15.08 -4.68
CA LEU A 14 6.63 15.57 -5.43
C LEU A 14 5.49 15.89 -4.46
N SER A 15 4.68 16.89 -4.83
CA SER A 15 3.47 17.26 -4.10
C SER A 15 2.31 17.60 -5.03
N TYR A 16 1.11 17.19 -4.62
CA TYR A 16 -0.15 17.70 -5.16
C TYR A 16 -0.94 18.35 -4.02
N ARG A 17 -1.17 19.66 -4.10
CA ARG A 17 -1.99 20.41 -3.12
C ARG A 17 -3.44 20.36 -3.55
N TYR A 18 -4.31 19.94 -2.65
CA TYR A 18 -5.75 19.91 -2.87
C TYR A 18 -6.35 21.31 -2.88
N GLY A 19 -7.35 21.54 -3.74
CA GLY A 19 -8.26 22.67 -3.63
C GLY A 19 -9.21 22.51 -2.43
N ASP A 20 -9.86 23.58 -2.01
CA ASP A 20 -10.76 23.54 -0.84
C ASP A 20 -11.95 22.58 -1.01
N ASP A 21 -12.36 22.30 -2.24
CA ASP A 21 -13.44 21.38 -2.61
C ASP A 21 -12.97 19.91 -2.82
N GLU A 22 -11.66 19.69 -2.78
CA GLU A 22 -11.05 18.35 -2.92
C GLU A 22 -10.57 17.78 -1.57
N LEU A 23 -10.59 18.56 -0.50
CA LEU A 23 -10.16 18.14 0.83
C LEU A 23 -11.00 16.95 1.31
N TRP A 24 -10.35 16.00 1.94
CA TRP A 24 -11.02 14.85 2.53
C TRP A 24 -10.49 14.57 3.93
N GLN A 25 -11.36 13.99 4.77
CA GLN A 25 -11.08 13.73 6.17
C GLN A 25 -10.97 12.23 6.43
N TRP A 26 -10.16 11.91 7.41
CA TRP A 26 -9.96 10.57 7.95
C TRP A 26 -9.61 10.66 9.43
N SER A 27 -9.44 9.54 10.11
CA SER A 27 -9.16 9.51 11.56
C SER A 27 -7.91 10.30 11.98
N GLY A 28 -6.91 10.41 11.13
CA GLY A 28 -5.68 11.17 11.41
C GLY A 28 -5.77 12.67 11.18
N GLY A 29 -6.82 13.15 10.49
CA GLY A 29 -6.99 14.58 10.19
C GLY A 29 -7.61 14.89 8.84
N THR A 30 -7.42 16.13 8.38
CA THR A 30 -7.81 16.59 7.05
C THR A 30 -6.59 16.56 6.14
N THR A 31 -6.68 15.87 5.02
CA THR A 31 -5.60 15.80 4.03
C THR A 31 -5.59 17.06 3.19
N LEU A 32 -4.49 17.80 3.25
CA LEU A 32 -4.27 19.08 2.55
C LEU A 32 -3.48 18.90 1.26
N GLN A 33 -2.60 17.87 1.22
CA GLN A 33 -1.81 17.54 0.03
C GLN A 33 -1.37 16.08 0.05
N ARG A 34 -1.13 15.54 -1.14
CA ARG A 34 -0.42 14.27 -1.35
C ARG A 34 1.04 14.56 -1.62
N ASN A 35 1.92 13.83 -0.95
CA ASN A 35 3.34 13.82 -1.27
C ASN A 35 3.74 12.44 -1.78
N ALA A 36 4.74 12.40 -2.65
CA ALA A 36 5.44 11.17 -3.02
C ALA A 36 6.95 11.41 -2.98
N VAL A 37 7.69 10.44 -2.49
CA VAL A 37 9.15 10.40 -2.57
C VAL A 37 9.55 9.25 -3.46
N LEU A 38 10.10 9.58 -4.61
CA LEU A 38 10.66 8.60 -5.53
C LEU A 38 12.16 8.49 -5.33
N VAL A 39 12.69 7.31 -5.58
CA VAL A 39 14.12 7.04 -5.65
C VAL A 39 14.49 6.80 -7.10
N LYS A 40 15.58 7.40 -7.54
CA LYS A 40 16.20 7.20 -8.84
C LYS A 40 17.62 6.67 -8.64
N ILE A 41 17.89 5.47 -9.15
CA ILE A 41 19.22 4.85 -9.13
C ILE A 41 19.76 4.84 -10.57
N THR A 42 20.95 5.37 -10.77
CA THR A 42 21.61 5.45 -12.08
C THR A 42 22.84 4.56 -12.11
N THR A 43 23.01 3.80 -13.19
CA THR A 43 24.16 2.91 -13.40
C THR A 43 25.19 3.49 -14.38
N ASN A 44 26.40 2.89 -14.39
CA ASN A 44 27.49 3.25 -15.32
C ASN A 44 27.14 3.03 -16.81
N GLU A 45 26.14 2.21 -17.11
CA GLU A 45 25.64 1.97 -18.48
C GLU A 45 24.46 2.89 -18.83
N GLY A 46 24.08 3.82 -17.94
CA GLY A 46 22.98 4.76 -18.16
C GLY A 46 21.59 4.17 -17.93
N ILE A 47 21.51 2.92 -17.42
CA ILE A 47 20.23 2.36 -17.00
C ILE A 47 19.79 3.06 -15.73
N VAL A 48 18.52 3.48 -15.72
CA VAL A 48 17.90 4.18 -14.59
C VAL A 48 16.76 3.33 -14.03
N GLY A 49 16.83 3.03 -12.74
CA GLY A 49 15.72 2.43 -11.99
C GLY A 49 14.99 3.46 -11.14
N ILE A 50 13.67 3.29 -11.06
CA ILE A 50 12.79 4.15 -10.27
C ILE A 50 12.07 3.28 -9.23
N GLY A 51 11.99 3.78 -7.99
CA GLY A 51 11.20 3.19 -6.92
C GLY A 51 10.42 4.25 -6.18
N GLU A 52 9.44 3.84 -5.38
CA GLU A 52 8.65 4.72 -4.52
C GLU A 52 8.81 4.29 -3.07
N ILE A 53 8.98 5.26 -2.19
CA ILE A 53 9.09 5.07 -0.74
C ILE A 53 7.71 5.28 -0.14
N GLY A 54 7.10 4.23 0.42
CA GLY A 54 5.80 4.29 1.08
C GLY A 54 5.84 5.13 2.36
N GLU A 55 4.67 5.63 2.79
CA GLU A 55 4.49 6.44 4.01
C GLU A 55 5.38 7.70 4.07
N SER A 56 6.04 8.03 2.96
CA SER A 56 6.89 9.22 2.86
C SER A 56 6.11 10.52 2.82
N ALA A 57 4.79 10.44 2.63
CA ALA A 57 3.88 11.57 2.56
C ALA A 57 3.96 12.51 3.78
N TYR A 58 4.28 11.96 4.95
CA TYR A 58 4.35 12.71 6.21
C TYR A 58 5.74 13.27 6.52
N LEU A 59 6.82 12.73 5.93
CA LEU A 59 8.20 13.05 6.29
C LEU A 59 9.14 13.15 5.07
N PRO A 60 8.74 13.78 3.95
CA PRO A 60 9.50 13.69 2.70
C PRO A 60 10.95 14.20 2.82
N ARG A 61 11.17 15.31 3.52
CA ARG A 61 12.53 15.85 3.77
C ARG A 61 13.39 14.92 4.61
N SER A 62 12.82 14.33 5.66
CA SER A 62 13.55 13.41 6.53
C SER A 62 13.92 12.14 5.78
N VAL A 63 13.01 11.62 4.96
CA VAL A 63 13.25 10.47 4.09
C VAL A 63 14.37 10.76 3.09
N GLN A 64 14.33 11.89 2.39
CA GLN A 64 15.39 12.35 1.50
C GLN A 64 16.75 12.37 2.21
N LEU A 65 16.84 13.01 3.38
CA LEU A 65 18.08 13.12 4.15
C LEU A 65 18.62 11.74 4.54
N ILE A 66 17.76 10.83 4.99
CA ILE A 66 18.16 9.46 5.37
C ILE A 66 18.71 8.71 4.14
N VAL A 67 18.08 8.83 2.98
CA VAL A 67 18.58 8.21 1.73
C VAL A 67 19.97 8.74 1.41
N GLU A 68 20.15 10.06 1.42
CA GLU A 68 21.40 10.72 1.02
C GLU A 68 22.55 10.40 1.99
N GLU A 69 22.31 10.47 3.31
CA GLU A 69 23.36 10.33 4.31
C GLU A 69 23.64 8.88 4.73
N GLN A 70 22.62 8.00 4.70
CA GLN A 70 22.74 6.66 5.29
C GLN A 70 22.76 5.54 4.22
N PHE A 71 22.06 5.68 3.11
CA PHE A 71 21.90 4.59 2.14
C PHE A 71 22.68 4.79 0.84
N LYS A 72 22.76 6.01 0.31
CA LYS A 72 23.48 6.33 -0.93
C LYS A 72 24.91 5.75 -0.90
N GLY A 73 25.68 6.02 0.14
CA GLY A 73 27.04 5.54 0.28
C GLY A 73 27.18 4.02 0.43
N LEU A 74 26.10 3.31 0.82
CA LEU A 74 26.08 1.85 0.87
C LEU A 74 25.90 1.22 -0.52
N LEU A 75 25.27 1.94 -1.45
CA LEU A 75 24.88 1.43 -2.76
C LEU A 75 25.86 1.81 -3.88
N ILE A 76 26.48 2.99 -3.81
CA ILE A 76 27.48 3.44 -4.80
C ILE A 76 28.60 2.41 -4.93
N GLY A 77 28.91 2.04 -6.20
CA GLY A 77 29.96 1.07 -6.54
C GLY A 77 29.51 -0.38 -6.47
N GLU A 78 28.31 -0.67 -6.02
CA GLU A 78 27.74 -2.04 -5.96
C GLU A 78 27.11 -2.47 -7.29
N ASP A 79 27.01 -3.78 -7.49
CA ASP A 79 26.26 -4.38 -8.62
C ASP A 79 24.75 -4.34 -8.28
N PRO A 80 23.91 -3.60 -9.06
CA PRO A 80 22.49 -3.49 -8.77
C PRO A 80 21.70 -4.79 -8.93
N LEU A 81 22.27 -5.82 -9.55
CA LEU A 81 21.63 -7.13 -9.72
C LEU A 81 21.71 -7.99 -8.45
N ASP A 82 22.59 -7.64 -7.52
CA ASP A 82 22.73 -8.32 -6.22
C ASP A 82 21.63 -7.89 -5.21
N ILE A 83 20.36 -7.87 -5.62
CA ILE A 83 19.24 -7.26 -4.91
C ILE A 83 19.12 -7.78 -3.47
N GLU A 84 19.14 -9.11 -3.28
CA GLU A 84 19.04 -9.73 -1.95
C GLU A 84 20.20 -9.28 -1.04
N ARG A 85 21.41 -9.28 -1.57
CA ARG A 85 22.62 -8.89 -0.83
C ARG A 85 22.58 -7.40 -0.44
N LEU A 86 22.10 -6.54 -1.35
CA LEU A 86 21.97 -5.11 -1.09
C LEU A 86 20.86 -4.84 -0.07
N TRP A 87 19.74 -5.56 -0.15
CA TRP A 87 18.68 -5.49 0.84
C TRP A 87 19.20 -5.83 2.24
N GLU A 88 19.86 -6.99 2.39
CA GLU A 88 20.46 -7.40 3.68
C GLU A 88 21.51 -6.40 4.18
N LYS A 89 22.33 -5.85 3.27
CA LYS A 89 23.32 -4.83 3.62
C LYS A 89 22.66 -3.59 4.21
N MET A 90 21.60 -3.08 3.59
CA MET A 90 20.85 -1.92 4.07
C MET A 90 20.17 -2.23 5.41
N TYR A 91 19.48 -3.37 5.52
CA TYR A 91 18.76 -3.79 6.71
C TYR A 91 19.71 -3.97 7.91
N VAL A 92 20.81 -4.71 7.75
CA VAL A 92 21.77 -4.95 8.85
C VAL A 92 22.41 -3.64 9.33
N ARG A 93 22.74 -2.73 8.41
CA ARG A 93 23.37 -1.44 8.76
C ARG A 93 22.43 -0.49 9.50
N SER A 94 21.13 -0.64 9.31
CA SER A 94 20.10 0.21 9.94
C SER A 94 19.34 -0.46 11.08
N SER A 95 19.45 -1.77 11.26
CA SER A 95 18.60 -2.56 12.17
C SER A 95 18.55 -2.10 13.63
N HIS A 96 19.63 -1.51 14.14
CA HIS A 96 19.68 -1.03 15.54
C HIS A 96 18.92 0.28 15.77
N TRP A 97 18.60 1.04 14.71
CA TRP A 97 17.87 2.30 14.79
C TRP A 97 16.64 2.37 13.87
N GLY A 98 16.43 1.39 13.00
CA GLY A 98 15.38 1.47 11.97
C GLY A 98 14.83 0.14 11.49
N ARG A 99 14.68 -0.89 12.35
CA ARG A 99 14.11 -2.17 11.93
C ARG A 99 12.59 -2.15 11.74
N LYS A 100 11.90 -1.10 12.18
CA LYS A 100 10.51 -0.75 11.94
C LYS A 100 10.41 0.76 11.69
N GLY A 101 9.29 1.22 11.17
CA GLY A 101 9.05 2.63 10.86
C GLY A 101 9.79 3.09 9.61
N VAL A 102 10.08 4.38 9.49
CA VAL A 102 10.52 5.07 8.27
C VAL A 102 11.66 4.44 7.47
N VAL A 103 12.51 3.66 8.12
CA VAL A 103 13.69 3.05 7.47
C VAL A 103 13.31 1.90 6.54
N ILE A 104 12.33 1.10 6.90
CA ILE A 104 11.93 -0.06 6.06
C ILE A 104 11.28 0.40 4.76
N PRO A 105 10.34 1.38 4.72
CA PRO A 105 9.89 2.00 3.49
C PRO A 105 11.01 2.55 2.60
N ILE A 106 12.05 3.16 3.18
CA ILE A 106 13.22 3.61 2.41
C ILE A 106 13.91 2.44 1.73
N ILE A 107 14.14 1.34 2.45
CA ILE A 107 14.70 0.11 1.87
C ILE A 107 13.77 -0.43 0.76
N SER A 108 12.45 -0.36 0.96
CA SER A 108 11.45 -0.76 -0.04
C SER A 108 11.63 0.01 -1.35
N GLY A 109 11.67 1.33 -1.29
CA GLY A 109 11.81 2.16 -2.50
C GLY A 109 13.14 1.93 -3.22
N LEU A 110 14.24 1.78 -2.48
CA LEU A 110 15.55 1.46 -3.05
C LEU A 110 15.54 0.08 -3.73
N GLU A 111 14.93 -0.92 -3.10
CA GLU A 111 14.82 -2.28 -3.65
C GLU A 111 13.94 -2.34 -4.89
N ILE A 112 12.82 -1.63 -4.91
CA ILE A 112 11.95 -1.49 -6.08
C ILE A 112 12.74 -0.91 -7.26
N ALA A 113 13.57 0.12 -7.04
CA ALA A 113 14.42 0.70 -8.09
C ALA A 113 15.48 -0.30 -8.61
N LEU A 114 16.01 -1.16 -7.74
CA LEU A 114 16.94 -2.22 -8.15
C LEU A 114 16.23 -3.27 -9.04
N TRP A 115 14.99 -3.65 -8.73
CA TRP A 115 14.19 -4.53 -9.58
C TRP A 115 13.89 -3.90 -10.95
N ASP A 116 13.62 -2.61 -10.98
CA ASP A 116 13.40 -1.88 -12.23
C ASP A 116 14.67 -1.90 -13.11
N ILE A 117 15.86 -1.69 -12.51
CA ILE A 117 17.15 -1.85 -13.22
C ILE A 117 17.32 -3.28 -13.73
N ALA A 118 17.07 -4.28 -12.88
CA ALA A 118 17.26 -5.67 -13.25
C ALA A 118 16.37 -6.05 -14.45
N GLY A 119 15.11 -5.65 -14.42
CA GLY A 119 14.18 -5.88 -15.52
C GLY A 119 14.63 -5.18 -16.82
N LYS A 120 15.05 -3.92 -16.76
CA LYS A 120 15.56 -3.15 -17.90
C LYS A 120 16.84 -3.75 -18.46
N TYR A 121 17.78 -4.15 -17.61
CA TYR A 121 19.03 -4.76 -18.01
C TYR A 121 18.84 -6.12 -18.71
N LEU A 122 17.89 -6.93 -18.20
CA LEU A 122 17.60 -8.27 -18.73
C LEU A 122 16.52 -8.25 -19.83
N ASP A 123 16.00 -7.09 -20.20
CA ASP A 123 14.92 -6.92 -21.18
C ASP A 123 13.67 -7.75 -20.82
N GLN A 124 13.30 -7.75 -19.54
CA GLN A 124 12.13 -8.48 -18.99
C GLN A 124 11.31 -7.62 -18.05
N PRO A 125 9.98 -7.77 -18.03
CA PRO A 125 9.15 -7.23 -16.96
C PRO A 125 9.55 -7.83 -15.60
N VAL A 126 9.44 -7.07 -14.53
CA VAL A 126 9.80 -7.55 -13.19
C VAL A 126 9.06 -8.81 -12.79
N TYR A 127 7.76 -8.94 -13.10
CA TYR A 127 7.00 -10.16 -12.76
C TYR A 127 7.57 -11.44 -13.41
N GLU A 128 8.21 -11.36 -14.58
CA GLU A 128 8.88 -12.52 -15.21
C GLU A 128 10.08 -12.97 -14.39
N LEU A 129 10.85 -12.03 -13.84
CA LEU A 129 11.98 -12.33 -12.97
C LEU A 129 11.56 -12.88 -11.60
N LEU A 130 10.31 -12.60 -11.18
CA LEU A 130 9.73 -13.06 -9.91
C LEU A 130 9.06 -14.44 -10.01
N GLY A 131 9.10 -15.10 -11.16
CA GLY A 131 8.54 -16.43 -11.38
C GLY A 131 7.48 -16.51 -12.49
N GLY A 132 7.27 -15.44 -13.22
CA GLY A 132 6.40 -15.38 -14.39
C GLY A 132 4.99 -14.87 -14.10
N CYS A 133 4.21 -14.79 -15.16
CA CYS A 133 2.83 -14.30 -15.14
C CYS A 133 1.88 -15.40 -14.63
N TYR A 134 1.47 -15.34 -13.38
CA TYR A 134 0.49 -16.29 -12.82
C TYR A 134 -0.96 -15.92 -13.21
N ARG A 135 -1.25 -14.63 -13.46
CA ARG A 135 -2.57 -14.13 -13.87
C ARG A 135 -2.45 -13.04 -14.92
N ASP A 136 -3.40 -13.01 -15.85
CA ASP A 136 -3.44 -12.08 -16.98
C ASP A 136 -4.18 -10.76 -16.70
N LYS A 137 -4.89 -10.70 -15.58
CA LYS A 137 -5.56 -9.50 -15.06
C LYS A 137 -5.66 -9.57 -13.54
N ILE A 138 -5.78 -8.43 -12.89
CA ILE A 138 -5.88 -8.33 -11.43
C ILE A 138 -7.26 -7.81 -11.05
N ARG A 139 -8.02 -8.58 -10.27
CA ARG A 139 -9.23 -8.05 -9.64
C ARG A 139 -8.83 -6.91 -8.69
N VAL A 140 -9.55 -5.79 -8.74
CA VAL A 140 -9.35 -4.67 -7.84
C VAL A 140 -10.59 -4.40 -7.00
N TYR A 141 -10.40 -3.78 -5.84
CA TYR A 141 -11.50 -3.19 -5.09
C TYR A 141 -11.34 -1.67 -5.04
N ALA A 142 -12.47 -0.94 -5.16
CA ALA A 142 -12.48 0.49 -4.94
C ALA A 142 -12.27 0.77 -3.44
N SER A 143 -11.17 1.42 -3.09
CA SER A 143 -10.89 1.90 -1.74
C SER A 143 -11.36 3.34 -1.62
N ALA A 144 -12.40 3.57 -0.81
CA ALA A 144 -13.20 4.79 -0.81
C ALA A 144 -13.88 5.03 0.55
N GLY A 145 -14.94 5.83 0.56
CA GLY A 145 -15.80 6.01 1.72
C GLY A 145 -15.13 6.79 2.84
N MET A 146 -14.40 7.84 2.48
CA MET A 146 -13.89 8.82 3.43
C MET A 146 -15.04 9.49 4.18
N ASP A 147 -14.76 10.42 5.07
CA ASP A 147 -15.78 11.04 5.88
C ASP A 147 -16.69 11.94 5.01
N SER A 148 -17.92 11.48 4.79
CA SER A 148 -18.94 12.14 3.96
C SER A 148 -20.34 11.83 4.50
N SER A 149 -21.35 12.54 4.04
CA SER A 149 -22.73 12.21 4.38
C SER A 149 -23.14 10.85 3.82
N LEU A 150 -24.12 10.18 4.44
CA LEU A 150 -24.61 8.88 3.96
C LEU A 150 -25.10 8.93 2.50
N SER A 151 -25.74 10.04 2.10
CA SER A 151 -26.22 10.21 0.74
C SER A 151 -25.11 10.37 -0.29
N GLU A 152 -24.04 11.09 0.06
CA GLU A 152 -22.86 11.23 -0.78
C GLU A 152 -22.14 9.90 -0.91
N LEU A 153 -21.92 9.19 0.19
CA LEU A 153 -21.33 7.87 0.18
C LEU A 153 -22.13 6.87 -0.66
N GLN A 154 -23.47 6.85 -0.55
CA GLN A 154 -24.30 5.98 -1.38
C GLN A 154 -24.20 6.34 -2.88
N ALA A 155 -24.08 7.63 -3.21
CA ALA A 155 -23.89 8.08 -4.58
C ALA A 155 -22.50 7.66 -5.12
N GLU A 156 -21.46 7.83 -4.32
CA GLU A 156 -20.10 7.40 -4.62
C GLU A 156 -20.05 5.88 -4.88
N VAL A 157 -20.56 5.08 -3.94
CA VAL A 157 -20.59 3.61 -4.06
C VAL A 157 -21.40 3.16 -5.29
N ARG A 158 -22.51 3.83 -5.58
CA ARG A 158 -23.31 3.54 -6.79
C ARG A 158 -22.50 3.75 -8.07
N SER A 159 -21.70 4.81 -8.12
CA SER A 159 -20.83 5.07 -9.27
C SER A 159 -19.80 3.96 -9.51
N TYR A 160 -19.24 3.37 -8.44
CA TYR A 160 -18.30 2.23 -8.56
C TYR A 160 -19.01 0.96 -9.03
N VAL A 161 -20.22 0.69 -8.53
CA VAL A 161 -21.03 -0.45 -9.03
C VAL A 161 -21.34 -0.28 -10.51
N GLU A 162 -21.70 0.92 -10.97
CA GLU A 162 -21.95 1.23 -12.38
C GLU A 162 -20.68 1.11 -13.25
N GLN A 163 -19.51 1.37 -12.71
CA GLN A 163 -18.21 1.15 -13.35
C GLN A 163 -17.79 -0.33 -13.37
N GLY A 164 -18.58 -1.22 -12.75
CA GLY A 164 -18.35 -2.66 -12.77
C GLY A 164 -17.45 -3.18 -11.65
N TYR A 165 -17.18 -2.39 -10.60
CA TYR A 165 -16.49 -2.90 -9.42
C TYR A 165 -17.33 -3.99 -8.73
N THR A 166 -16.68 -5.11 -8.42
CA THR A 166 -17.28 -6.24 -7.69
C THR A 166 -16.82 -6.33 -6.24
N ALA A 167 -16.04 -5.36 -5.79
CA ALA A 167 -15.57 -5.24 -4.43
C ALA A 167 -15.32 -3.76 -4.10
N ILE A 168 -15.73 -3.34 -2.91
CA ILE A 168 -15.63 -1.93 -2.45
C ILE A 168 -15.26 -1.96 -0.97
N LYS A 169 -14.28 -1.14 -0.57
CA LYS A 169 -13.87 -0.92 0.82
C LYS A 169 -14.31 0.47 1.29
N ILE A 170 -14.95 0.53 2.44
CA ILE A 170 -15.31 1.78 3.12
C ILE A 170 -14.67 1.84 4.50
N ARG A 171 -14.56 3.04 5.06
CA ARG A 171 -13.94 3.27 6.37
C ARG A 171 -14.98 3.51 7.46
N ILE A 172 -14.70 2.96 8.65
CA ILE A 172 -15.47 3.17 9.90
C ILE A 172 -14.48 3.38 11.06
N GLY A 173 -14.98 3.47 12.28
CA GLY A 173 -14.14 3.51 13.48
C GLY A 173 -13.84 4.91 14.00
N HIS A 174 -14.37 5.95 13.34
CA HIS A 174 -14.14 7.37 13.68
C HIS A 174 -15.33 8.00 14.43
N HIS A 175 -16.51 7.43 14.25
CA HIS A 175 -17.76 7.89 14.85
C HIS A 175 -18.20 6.99 15.99
N ASP A 176 -19.36 7.28 16.55
CA ASP A 176 -19.97 6.31 17.44
C ASP A 176 -20.37 5.03 16.70
N LEU A 177 -20.37 3.92 17.40
CA LEU A 177 -20.63 2.59 16.83
C LEU A 177 -21.97 2.51 16.06
N LYS A 178 -22.96 3.29 16.47
CA LYS A 178 -24.27 3.30 15.81
C LYS A 178 -24.16 3.97 14.44
N ALA A 179 -23.49 5.12 14.35
CA ALA A 179 -23.24 5.82 13.09
C ALA A 179 -22.40 4.96 12.13
N ASP A 180 -21.34 4.29 12.62
CA ASP A 180 -20.54 3.37 11.84
C ASP A 180 -21.38 2.25 11.23
N LEU A 181 -22.22 1.59 12.03
CA LEU A 181 -23.09 0.52 11.55
C LEU A 181 -24.21 1.02 10.62
N GLU A 182 -24.71 2.24 10.81
CA GLU A 182 -25.64 2.88 9.86
C GLU A 182 -24.96 3.12 8.52
N LYS A 183 -23.71 3.59 8.51
CA LYS A 183 -22.89 3.76 7.31
C LYS A 183 -22.76 2.43 6.53
N VAL A 184 -22.39 1.35 7.22
CA VAL A 184 -22.29 0.01 6.60
C VAL A 184 -23.61 -0.46 6.00
N ARG A 185 -24.74 -0.29 6.72
CA ARG A 185 -26.07 -0.67 6.21
C ARG A 185 -26.46 0.13 4.97
N ALA A 186 -26.24 1.44 5.00
CA ALA A 186 -26.54 2.31 3.87
C ALA A 186 -25.77 1.93 2.62
N VAL A 187 -24.50 1.53 2.76
CA VAL A 187 -23.71 1.01 1.64
C VAL A 187 -24.21 -0.36 1.19
N LYS A 188 -24.54 -1.26 2.11
CA LYS A 188 -25.06 -2.60 1.78
C LYS A 188 -26.38 -2.54 1.00
N GLU A 189 -27.22 -1.55 1.23
CA GLU A 189 -28.42 -1.29 0.42
C GLU A 189 -28.11 -1.01 -1.04
N VAL A 190 -26.96 -0.40 -1.33
CA VAL A 190 -26.52 -0.10 -2.71
C VAL A 190 -25.79 -1.28 -3.33
N THR A 191 -24.88 -1.94 -2.60
CA THR A 191 -24.05 -3.03 -3.13
C THR A 191 -24.82 -4.35 -3.30
N GLY A 192 -25.87 -4.57 -2.50
CA GLY A 192 -26.54 -5.87 -2.46
C GLY A 192 -25.58 -6.99 -2.06
N ASP A 193 -25.85 -8.20 -2.55
CA ASP A 193 -25.00 -9.38 -2.26
C ASP A 193 -23.98 -9.68 -3.39
N ASP A 194 -24.12 -9.04 -4.54
CA ASP A 194 -23.26 -9.28 -5.71
C ASP A 194 -21.89 -8.58 -5.59
N VAL A 195 -21.78 -7.53 -4.76
CA VAL A 195 -20.54 -6.77 -4.54
C VAL A 195 -20.00 -7.07 -3.15
N ALA A 196 -18.77 -7.52 -3.06
CA ALA A 196 -18.09 -7.76 -1.80
C ALA A 196 -17.84 -6.43 -1.06
N LEU A 197 -18.60 -6.19 0.00
CA LEU A 197 -18.37 -5.03 0.88
C LEU A 197 -17.28 -5.35 1.88
N MET A 198 -16.28 -4.50 1.93
CA MET A 198 -15.13 -4.55 2.83
C MET A 198 -15.17 -3.33 3.76
N VAL A 199 -14.75 -3.52 4.99
CA VAL A 199 -14.80 -2.47 6.00
C VAL A 199 -13.43 -2.33 6.66
N ASP A 200 -12.90 -1.12 6.65
CA ASP A 200 -11.64 -0.75 7.29
C ASP A 200 -11.93 0.09 8.55
N ALA A 201 -11.49 -0.42 9.70
CA ALA A 201 -11.68 0.25 10.98
C ALA A 201 -10.50 1.16 11.38
N GLY A 202 -9.31 1.00 10.76
CA GLY A 202 -8.15 1.88 10.89
C GLY A 202 -7.76 2.21 12.33
N GLN A 203 -7.77 1.23 13.24
CA GLN A 203 -7.60 1.49 14.68
C GLN A 203 -6.14 1.83 15.07
N CYS A 204 -5.23 1.87 14.10
CA CYS A 204 -3.88 2.43 14.27
C CYS A 204 -3.89 3.97 14.38
N TYR A 205 -4.87 4.62 13.78
CA TYR A 205 -4.87 6.07 13.54
C TYR A 205 -5.74 6.87 14.50
N VAL A 206 -6.40 6.23 15.48
CA VAL A 206 -7.34 6.88 16.41
C VAL A 206 -6.72 7.08 17.78
N ASP A 207 -7.14 8.14 18.47
CA ASP A 207 -6.68 8.44 19.85
C ASP A 207 -6.96 7.30 20.83
N PHE A 208 -8.07 6.56 20.59
CA PHE A 208 -8.52 5.44 21.42
C PHE A 208 -8.99 4.30 20.56
N ALA A 209 -8.11 3.36 20.28
CA ALA A 209 -8.44 2.14 19.58
C ALA A 209 -9.55 1.35 20.31
N TRP A 210 -10.32 0.59 19.55
CA TRP A 210 -11.35 -0.29 20.12
C TRP A 210 -10.74 -1.29 21.09
N ASP A 211 -11.48 -1.51 22.21
CA ASP A 211 -11.22 -2.68 23.03
C ASP A 211 -11.78 -3.94 22.35
N TYR A 212 -11.37 -5.10 22.88
CA TYR A 212 -11.81 -6.40 22.37
C TYR A 212 -13.34 -6.54 22.28
N ASN A 213 -14.07 -6.06 23.30
CA ASN A 213 -15.52 -6.21 23.34
C ASN A 213 -16.21 -5.34 22.29
N THR A 214 -15.68 -4.18 22.02
CA THR A 214 -16.15 -3.28 20.95
C THR A 214 -15.93 -3.90 19.59
N ALA A 215 -14.69 -4.33 19.30
CA ALA A 215 -14.37 -5.01 18.03
C ALA A 215 -15.22 -6.27 17.80
N LEU A 216 -15.41 -7.10 18.83
CA LEU A 216 -16.26 -8.29 18.76
C LEU A 216 -17.74 -7.95 18.46
N ARG A 217 -18.27 -6.87 19.04
CA ARG A 217 -19.64 -6.42 18.73
C ARG A 217 -19.77 -5.95 17.29
N VAL A 218 -18.81 -5.14 16.82
CA VAL A 218 -18.77 -4.68 15.43
C VAL A 218 -18.70 -5.85 14.48
N ALA A 219 -17.71 -6.73 14.65
CA ALA A 219 -17.50 -7.89 13.79
C ALA A 219 -18.76 -8.76 13.66
N ARG A 220 -19.47 -9.02 14.77
CA ARG A 220 -20.73 -9.78 14.76
C ARG A 220 -21.88 -9.08 14.03
N GLU A 221 -21.92 -7.75 14.03
CA GLU A 221 -22.91 -7.02 13.22
C GLU A 221 -22.51 -7.06 11.74
N LEU A 222 -21.22 -6.98 11.42
CA LEU A 222 -20.71 -7.13 10.06
C LEU A 222 -20.95 -8.55 9.50
N ASP A 223 -20.83 -9.61 10.32
CA ASP A 223 -21.22 -10.99 9.97
C ASP A 223 -22.69 -11.05 9.48
N LYS A 224 -23.62 -10.44 10.26
CA LYS A 224 -25.05 -10.43 9.91
C LYS A 224 -25.34 -9.67 8.62
N LEU A 225 -24.52 -8.68 8.29
CA LEU A 225 -24.65 -7.87 7.07
C LEU A 225 -23.95 -8.50 5.86
N GLY A 226 -23.26 -9.65 6.04
CA GLY A 226 -22.51 -10.31 4.97
C GLY A 226 -21.33 -9.47 4.46
N VAL A 227 -20.67 -8.73 5.36
CA VAL A 227 -19.43 -8.00 5.05
C VAL A 227 -18.31 -9.01 4.81
N TYR A 228 -17.50 -8.78 3.79
CA TYR A 228 -16.47 -9.71 3.36
C TYR A 228 -15.25 -9.72 4.28
N TRP A 229 -14.77 -8.54 4.72
CA TRP A 229 -13.71 -8.45 5.73
C TRP A 229 -13.87 -7.24 6.65
N LEU A 230 -13.24 -7.36 7.82
CA LEU A 230 -12.97 -6.29 8.77
C LEU A 230 -11.45 -6.08 8.86
N GLU A 231 -11.00 -4.90 8.42
CA GLU A 231 -9.60 -4.50 8.36
C GLU A 231 -9.22 -3.67 9.59
N GLU A 232 -8.06 -3.95 10.15
CA GLU A 232 -7.45 -3.27 11.29
C GLU A 232 -8.38 -2.91 12.47
N PRO A 233 -9.06 -3.92 13.07
CA PRO A 233 -9.96 -3.68 14.22
C PRO A 233 -9.25 -3.32 15.52
N PHE A 234 -7.91 -3.38 15.56
CA PHE A 234 -7.08 -3.05 16.72
C PHE A 234 -5.80 -2.33 16.31
N HIS A 235 -5.11 -1.76 17.29
CA HIS A 235 -3.73 -1.29 17.09
C HIS A 235 -2.84 -2.46 16.61
N PRO A 236 -1.93 -2.26 15.64
CA PRO A 236 -1.15 -3.35 15.03
C PRO A 236 -0.29 -4.13 16.03
N ASP A 237 0.10 -3.54 17.16
CA ASP A 237 0.84 -4.25 18.22
C ASP A 237 -0.03 -5.16 19.10
N ASN A 238 -1.36 -5.12 18.98
CA ASN A 238 -2.27 -5.90 19.82
C ASN A 238 -2.59 -7.29 19.23
N LEU A 239 -1.55 -8.10 19.00
CA LEU A 239 -1.65 -9.41 18.37
C LEU A 239 -2.58 -10.39 19.12
N ASP A 240 -2.65 -10.31 20.45
CA ASP A 240 -3.45 -11.19 21.26
C ASP A 240 -4.95 -11.02 21.00
N ASP A 241 -5.43 -9.79 20.90
CA ASP A 241 -6.85 -9.53 20.64
C ASP A 241 -7.19 -9.77 19.15
N TYR A 242 -6.26 -9.54 18.21
CA TYR A 242 -6.42 -10.01 16.83
C TYR A 242 -6.65 -11.52 16.76
N ALA A 243 -5.78 -12.32 17.39
CA ALA A 243 -5.88 -13.77 17.39
C ALA A 243 -7.16 -14.27 18.07
N ARG A 244 -7.60 -13.60 19.17
CA ARG A 244 -8.85 -13.92 19.86
C ARG A 244 -10.09 -13.58 19.03
N LEU A 245 -10.10 -12.45 18.34
CA LEU A 245 -11.21 -12.00 17.50
C LEU A 245 -11.37 -12.96 16.32
N ASN A 246 -10.28 -13.23 15.60
CA ASN A 246 -10.27 -14.08 14.41
C ASN A 246 -10.85 -15.48 14.66
N GLN A 247 -10.70 -16.03 15.89
CA GLN A 247 -11.28 -17.31 16.30
C GLN A 247 -12.78 -17.24 16.66
N LYS A 248 -13.41 -16.07 16.71
CA LYS A 248 -14.75 -15.88 17.27
C LYS A 248 -15.78 -15.29 16.31
N VAL A 249 -15.37 -14.96 15.10
CA VAL A 249 -16.19 -14.30 14.08
C VAL A 249 -16.03 -15.02 12.75
N ASP A 250 -17.04 -14.89 11.87
CA ASP A 250 -17.03 -15.48 10.54
C ASP A 250 -16.57 -14.44 9.49
N VAL A 251 -16.73 -13.14 9.75
CA VAL A 251 -16.16 -12.07 8.89
C VAL A 251 -14.64 -12.20 8.89
N ALA A 252 -14.02 -12.22 7.71
CA ALA A 252 -12.57 -12.34 7.62
C ALA A 252 -11.88 -11.14 8.30
N VAL A 253 -10.96 -11.38 9.22
CA VAL A 253 -10.14 -10.34 9.83
C VAL A 253 -8.92 -10.12 8.95
N THR A 254 -8.62 -8.85 8.63
CA THR A 254 -7.47 -8.49 7.78
C THR A 254 -6.59 -7.44 8.43
N GLY A 255 -5.34 -7.36 8.01
CA GLY A 255 -4.40 -6.36 8.50
C GLY A 255 -2.97 -6.65 8.03
N GLY A 256 -2.07 -5.73 8.38
CA GLY A 256 -0.66 -5.85 8.06
C GLY A 256 -0.11 -4.68 7.26
N GLU A 257 -0.93 -3.68 6.88
CA GLU A 257 -0.46 -2.48 6.20
C GLU A 257 0.56 -1.70 7.06
N ASN A 258 0.39 -1.74 8.38
CA ASN A 258 1.28 -1.10 9.36
C ASN A 258 2.40 -2.01 9.88
N GLU A 259 2.58 -3.22 9.30
CA GLU A 259 3.62 -4.16 9.73
C GLU A 259 4.82 -4.16 8.78
N PHE A 260 5.99 -4.51 9.31
CA PHE A 260 7.27 -4.42 8.62
C PHE A 260 7.94 -5.78 8.52
N THR A 261 8.49 -6.07 7.35
CA THR A 261 9.33 -7.21 7.02
C THR A 261 8.71 -8.58 7.32
N LYS A 262 9.31 -9.63 6.80
CA LYS A 262 8.96 -11.02 7.11
C LYS A 262 8.92 -11.33 8.62
N TYR A 263 9.64 -10.56 9.43
CA TYR A 263 9.73 -10.82 10.87
C TYR A 263 8.45 -10.46 11.61
N GLY A 264 7.81 -9.33 11.29
CA GLY A 264 6.51 -8.98 11.85
C GLY A 264 5.38 -9.84 11.28
N PHE A 265 5.37 -10.06 9.98
CA PHE A 265 4.38 -10.93 9.34
C PHE A 265 4.45 -12.38 9.80
N LYS A 266 5.62 -12.88 10.18
CA LYS A 266 5.75 -14.19 10.83
C LYS A 266 4.87 -14.30 12.07
N ASP A 267 4.82 -13.26 12.89
CA ASP A 267 4.06 -13.27 14.14
C ASP A 267 2.54 -13.21 13.86
N LEU A 268 2.09 -12.43 12.86
CA LEU A 268 0.71 -12.45 12.37
C LEU A 268 0.27 -13.85 11.88
N ILE A 269 1.14 -14.52 11.12
CA ILE A 269 0.89 -15.86 10.56
C ILE A 269 0.84 -16.93 11.65
N LEU A 270 1.85 -16.98 12.51
CA LEU A 270 1.97 -18.04 13.53
C LEU A 270 0.85 -17.97 14.58
N ASN A 271 0.45 -16.78 14.96
CA ASN A 271 -0.60 -16.56 15.95
C ASN A 271 -2.01 -16.54 15.34
N ARG A 272 -2.13 -16.70 14.02
CA ARG A 272 -3.44 -16.63 13.34
C ARG A 272 -4.20 -15.33 13.66
N CYS A 273 -3.48 -14.23 13.64
CA CYS A 273 -4.05 -12.92 13.96
C CYS A 273 -5.07 -12.47 12.91
N VAL A 274 -4.85 -12.82 11.65
CA VAL A 274 -5.67 -12.44 10.50
C VAL A 274 -5.89 -13.62 9.54
N ASP A 275 -6.92 -13.55 8.70
CA ASP A 275 -7.21 -14.49 7.63
C ASP A 275 -6.53 -14.10 6.32
N ILE A 276 -6.38 -12.80 6.09
CA ILE A 276 -5.78 -12.21 4.89
C ILE A 276 -4.74 -11.19 5.32
N LEU A 277 -3.54 -11.31 4.78
CA LEU A 277 -2.44 -10.40 5.05
C LEU A 277 -2.40 -9.27 4.01
N GLN A 278 -2.08 -8.06 4.45
CA GLN A 278 -2.07 -6.85 3.62
C GLN A 278 -0.69 -6.15 3.60
N PRO A 279 0.40 -6.85 3.16
CA PRO A 279 1.68 -6.18 3.00
C PRO A 279 1.61 -5.15 1.86
N ASP A 280 2.29 -4.01 2.02
CA ASP A 280 2.51 -3.05 0.95
C ASP A 280 3.97 -3.13 0.49
N VAL A 281 4.18 -3.31 -0.82
CA VAL A 281 5.52 -3.42 -1.42
C VAL A 281 6.35 -2.16 -1.15
N THR A 282 5.72 -0.99 -1.08
CA THR A 282 6.43 0.28 -0.83
C THR A 282 6.78 0.51 0.64
N HIS A 283 6.12 -0.25 1.55
CA HIS A 283 6.21 -0.05 3.00
C HIS A 283 6.91 -1.21 3.73
N THR A 284 6.62 -2.45 3.34
CA THR A 284 6.95 -3.67 4.10
C THR A 284 8.41 -4.11 3.95
N GLY A 285 9.15 -3.61 2.95
CA GLY A 285 10.54 -4.00 2.69
C GLY A 285 10.83 -4.32 1.21
N GLY A 286 9.93 -3.96 0.29
CA GLY A 286 10.11 -4.17 -1.14
C GLY A 286 9.43 -5.43 -1.69
N ILE A 287 9.58 -5.65 -2.98
CA ILE A 287 8.98 -6.76 -3.73
C ILE A 287 9.46 -8.11 -3.20
N LEU A 288 10.76 -8.26 -2.99
CA LEU A 288 11.36 -9.51 -2.54
C LEU A 288 10.90 -9.90 -1.14
N GLU A 289 10.81 -8.94 -0.23
CA GLU A 289 10.34 -9.18 1.13
C GLU A 289 8.86 -9.58 1.14
N CYS A 290 8.02 -8.92 0.34
CA CYS A 290 6.62 -9.31 0.14
C CYS A 290 6.48 -10.71 -0.50
N LYS A 291 7.37 -11.11 -1.41
CA LYS A 291 7.42 -12.48 -1.96
C LYS A 291 7.72 -13.52 -0.88
N LYS A 292 8.64 -13.23 0.05
CA LYS A 292 8.95 -14.10 1.20
C LYS A 292 7.76 -14.22 2.14
N ILE A 293 7.08 -13.11 2.43
CA ILE A 293 5.85 -13.08 3.24
C ILE A 293 4.77 -13.91 2.56
N ALA A 294 4.55 -13.73 1.26
CA ALA A 294 3.55 -14.49 0.51
C ALA A 294 3.85 -16.00 0.51
N ALA A 295 5.11 -16.40 0.38
CA ALA A 295 5.52 -17.81 0.46
C ALA A 295 5.27 -18.40 1.85
N MET A 296 5.57 -17.66 2.93
CA MET A 296 5.23 -18.08 4.29
C MET A 296 3.71 -18.21 4.47
N ALA A 297 2.94 -17.20 4.05
CA ALA A 297 1.48 -17.21 4.13
C ALA A 297 0.87 -18.42 3.37
N GLN A 298 1.37 -18.71 2.17
CA GLN A 298 0.93 -19.83 1.35
C GLN A 298 1.12 -21.18 2.05
N ALA A 299 2.24 -21.37 2.77
CA ALA A 299 2.48 -22.59 3.55
C ALA A 299 1.47 -22.77 4.69
N PHE A 300 0.81 -21.71 5.12
CA PHE A 300 -0.27 -21.71 6.12
C PHE A 300 -1.67 -21.60 5.51
N HIS A 301 -1.80 -21.69 4.17
CA HIS A 301 -3.05 -21.53 3.41
C HIS A 301 -3.71 -20.16 3.56
N MET A 302 -2.92 -19.13 3.82
CA MET A 302 -3.39 -17.74 3.94
C MET A 302 -3.27 -17.01 2.62
N ARG A 303 -4.17 -16.07 2.38
CA ARG A 303 -4.20 -15.22 1.19
C ARG A 303 -3.56 -13.86 1.45
N ILE A 304 -3.23 -13.19 0.35
CA ILE A 304 -2.65 -11.83 0.33
C ILE A 304 -3.59 -10.90 -0.44
N ALA A 305 -3.85 -9.74 0.13
CA ALA A 305 -4.52 -8.61 -0.51
C ALA A 305 -3.71 -7.34 -0.20
N PRO A 306 -2.71 -6.98 -1.02
CA PRO A 306 -1.80 -5.88 -0.69
C PRO A 306 -2.53 -4.57 -0.46
N HIS A 307 -2.11 -3.83 0.58
CA HIS A 307 -2.41 -2.42 0.76
C HIS A 307 -1.68 -1.58 -0.29
N ILE A 308 -2.33 -0.56 -0.85
CA ILE A 308 -1.74 0.33 -1.85
C ILE A 308 -2.38 1.71 -1.76
N PHE A 309 -1.67 2.66 -1.16
CA PHE A 309 -2.17 4.02 -0.97
C PHE A 309 -1.15 5.11 -1.38
N GLY A 310 -0.30 4.80 -2.36
CA GLY A 310 0.78 5.66 -2.83
C GLY A 310 0.52 6.34 -4.17
N ALA A 311 1.61 6.63 -4.87
CA ALA A 311 1.62 7.15 -6.24
C ALA A 311 1.72 6.02 -7.29
N GLY A 312 1.90 6.39 -8.55
CA GLY A 312 1.84 5.43 -9.66
C GLY A 312 2.96 4.39 -9.67
N ILE A 313 4.15 4.71 -9.14
CA ILE A 313 5.27 3.77 -9.11
C ILE A 313 5.02 2.65 -8.11
N GLY A 314 4.49 2.99 -6.93
CA GLY A 314 4.10 2.01 -5.91
C GLY A 314 2.99 1.08 -6.39
N LEU A 315 2.00 1.64 -7.10
CA LEU A 315 0.93 0.87 -7.72
C LEU A 315 1.48 -0.16 -8.72
N MET A 316 2.43 0.24 -9.60
CA MET A 316 3.10 -0.66 -10.55
C MET A 316 3.92 -1.74 -9.84
N ALA A 317 4.68 -1.40 -8.80
CA ALA A 317 5.45 -2.37 -8.04
C ALA A 317 4.57 -3.44 -7.38
N ASN A 318 3.46 -3.04 -6.75
CA ASN A 318 2.46 -3.95 -6.19
C ASN A 318 1.78 -4.80 -7.28
N MET A 319 1.51 -4.24 -8.45
CA MET A 319 0.98 -4.98 -9.60
C MET A 319 1.92 -6.13 -10.01
N HIS A 320 3.23 -5.88 -10.15
CA HIS A 320 4.21 -6.91 -10.48
C HIS A 320 4.28 -8.01 -9.42
N PHE A 321 4.21 -7.61 -8.14
CA PHE A 321 4.14 -8.56 -7.03
C PHE A 321 2.90 -9.47 -7.13
N ILE A 322 1.71 -8.89 -7.34
CA ILE A 322 0.45 -9.63 -7.42
C ILE A 322 0.41 -10.55 -8.63
N ILE A 323 0.85 -10.08 -9.81
CA ILE A 323 0.88 -10.88 -11.04
C ILE A 323 1.66 -12.18 -10.83
N SER A 324 2.79 -12.13 -10.13
CA SER A 324 3.71 -13.25 -9.92
C SER A 324 3.44 -14.07 -8.65
N THR A 325 2.36 -13.76 -7.89
CA THR A 325 2.13 -14.34 -6.56
C THR A 325 0.83 -15.14 -6.52
N PRO A 326 0.88 -16.49 -6.40
CA PRO A 326 -0.30 -17.34 -6.50
C PRO A 326 -1.40 -17.05 -5.48
N ASN A 327 -1.05 -16.81 -4.23
CA ASN A 327 -2.00 -16.55 -3.13
C ASN A 327 -2.38 -15.07 -2.94
N ALA A 328 -1.87 -14.14 -3.75
CA ALA A 328 -2.42 -12.80 -3.87
C ALA A 328 -3.64 -12.84 -4.80
N PHE A 329 -4.79 -12.26 -4.42
CA PHE A 329 -6.05 -12.50 -5.15
C PHE A 329 -6.83 -11.26 -5.53
N ILE A 330 -6.57 -10.13 -4.89
CA ILE A 330 -7.22 -8.85 -5.12
C ILE A 330 -6.24 -7.73 -4.78
N MET A 331 -6.39 -6.58 -5.41
CA MET A 331 -5.52 -5.42 -5.27
C MET A 331 -6.34 -4.21 -4.83
N GLU A 332 -5.83 -3.42 -3.92
CA GLU A 332 -6.37 -2.12 -3.58
C GLU A 332 -6.24 -1.15 -4.74
N TYR A 333 -7.31 -0.40 -5.00
CA TYR A 333 -7.29 0.72 -5.92
C TYR A 333 -7.93 1.92 -5.22
N ASP A 334 -7.09 2.85 -4.75
CA ASP A 334 -7.53 4.08 -4.10
C ASP A 334 -8.25 4.97 -5.12
N GLU A 335 -9.51 5.31 -4.85
CA GLU A 335 -10.34 6.14 -5.74
C GLU A 335 -10.33 7.63 -5.36
N THR A 336 -9.59 8.01 -4.32
CA THR A 336 -9.42 9.44 -4.00
C THR A 336 -8.64 10.16 -5.10
N VAL A 337 -8.90 11.45 -5.26
CA VAL A 337 -8.16 12.28 -6.23
C VAL A 337 -6.66 12.23 -5.92
N ASN A 338 -5.87 11.72 -6.86
CA ASN A 338 -4.42 11.65 -6.73
C ASN A 338 -3.73 11.71 -8.09
N PRO A 339 -3.43 12.90 -8.62
CA PRO A 339 -2.72 13.05 -9.89
C PRO A 339 -1.31 12.41 -9.89
N LEU A 340 -0.66 12.28 -8.74
CA LEU A 340 0.63 11.57 -8.66
C LEU A 340 0.46 10.06 -8.93
N ARG A 341 -0.74 9.49 -8.75
CA ARG A 341 -1.06 8.12 -9.14
C ARG A 341 -1.42 8.00 -10.60
N THR A 342 -2.25 8.91 -11.10
CA THR A 342 -2.88 8.79 -12.43
C THR A 342 -2.08 9.42 -13.56
N GLU A 343 -1.27 10.45 -13.28
CA GLU A 343 -0.61 11.27 -14.29
C GLU A 343 0.93 11.21 -14.25
N LEU A 344 1.50 10.59 -13.21
CA LEU A 344 2.95 10.47 -13.06
C LEU A 344 3.53 9.48 -14.09
N LEU A 345 2.75 8.47 -14.45
CA LEU A 345 3.13 7.48 -15.43
C LEU A 345 2.79 7.95 -16.84
N LYS A 346 3.66 7.69 -17.80
CA LYS A 346 3.46 8.01 -19.22
C LYS A 346 2.29 7.23 -19.83
N GLU A 347 2.09 5.99 -19.39
CA GLU A 347 0.94 5.16 -19.73
C GLU A 347 0.16 4.88 -18.43
N PRO A 348 -1.01 5.52 -18.24
CA PRO A 348 -1.79 5.31 -17.03
C PRO A 348 -2.35 3.90 -16.99
N LEU A 349 -2.51 3.37 -15.77
CA LEU A 349 -3.17 2.09 -15.57
C LEU A 349 -4.67 2.21 -15.82
N VAL A 350 -5.24 1.18 -16.45
CA VAL A 350 -6.65 1.15 -16.81
C VAL A 350 -7.38 0.08 -16.00
N VAL A 351 -8.42 0.50 -15.29
CA VAL A 351 -9.35 -0.40 -14.61
C VAL A 351 -10.61 -0.54 -15.46
N GLU A 352 -10.95 -1.77 -15.83
CA GLU A 352 -12.16 -2.09 -16.60
C GLU A 352 -12.97 -3.18 -15.90
N ASN A 353 -14.24 -2.91 -15.63
CA ASN A 353 -15.14 -3.87 -14.99
C ASN A 353 -14.56 -4.49 -13.69
N GLY A 354 -13.93 -3.68 -12.85
CA GLY A 354 -13.32 -4.12 -11.59
C GLY A 354 -12.03 -4.94 -11.75
N TYR A 355 -11.39 -4.87 -12.92
CA TYR A 355 -10.09 -5.49 -13.17
C TYR A 355 -9.07 -4.48 -13.69
N LEU A 356 -7.90 -4.49 -13.11
CA LEU A 356 -6.74 -3.82 -13.66
C LEU A 356 -6.17 -4.67 -14.81
N LEU A 357 -6.06 -4.07 -15.98
CA LEU A 357 -5.43 -4.70 -17.13
C LEU A 357 -3.91 -4.61 -16.99
N ILE A 358 -3.24 -5.72 -17.26
CA ILE A 358 -1.77 -5.75 -17.25
C ILE A 358 -1.28 -4.98 -18.47
N PRO A 359 -0.44 -3.93 -18.28
CA PRO A 359 0.11 -3.20 -19.41
C PRO A 359 0.96 -4.09 -20.31
N SER A 360 1.27 -3.60 -21.50
CA SER A 360 2.13 -4.29 -22.47
C SER A 360 3.43 -4.77 -21.80
N ARG A 361 3.97 -5.89 -22.28
CA ARG A 361 5.21 -6.50 -21.76
C ARG A 361 6.41 -5.54 -21.94
N THR A 362 6.59 -4.65 -20.97
CA THR A 362 7.64 -3.63 -20.96
C THR A 362 8.71 -4.00 -19.93
N PRO A 363 10.01 -3.87 -20.26
CA PRO A 363 11.10 -4.17 -19.34
C PRO A 363 11.06 -3.35 -18.05
N GLY A 364 11.53 -3.93 -16.96
CA GLY A 364 11.50 -3.31 -15.63
C GLY A 364 10.10 -3.32 -15.02
N LEU A 365 9.75 -2.26 -14.34
CA LEU A 365 8.40 -2.01 -13.85
C LEU A 365 7.44 -1.58 -14.98
N GLY A 366 7.95 -1.37 -16.20
CA GLY A 366 7.16 -0.82 -17.29
C GLY A 366 6.78 0.65 -17.07
N VAL A 367 7.54 1.35 -16.26
CA VAL A 367 7.29 2.75 -15.93
C VAL A 367 8.28 3.67 -16.64
N GLU A 368 7.76 4.74 -17.17
CA GLU A 368 8.53 5.89 -17.62
C GLU A 368 7.87 7.13 -17.00
N LEU A 369 8.65 7.87 -16.20
CA LEU A 369 8.14 9.09 -15.58
C LEU A 369 7.82 10.11 -16.66
N HIS A 370 6.63 10.68 -16.58
CA HIS A 370 6.25 11.77 -17.44
C HIS A 370 6.95 13.05 -16.97
N ARG A 371 7.94 13.52 -17.73
CA ARG A 371 8.79 14.65 -17.33
C ARG A 371 7.97 15.90 -16.99
N ASP A 372 6.98 16.23 -17.83
CA ASP A 372 6.14 17.41 -17.63
C ASP A 372 5.31 17.30 -16.33
N THR A 373 4.92 16.06 -15.93
CA THR A 373 4.21 15.82 -14.66
C THR A 373 5.15 16.04 -13.47
N VAL A 374 6.38 15.55 -13.52
CA VAL A 374 7.38 15.81 -12.47
C VAL A 374 7.62 17.32 -12.31
N GLU A 375 7.74 18.06 -13.41
CA GLU A 375 7.93 19.52 -13.41
C GLU A 375 6.66 20.28 -12.94
N ARG A 376 5.46 19.71 -13.15
CA ARG A 376 4.17 20.31 -12.76
C ARG A 376 3.83 20.12 -11.28
N PHE A 377 4.33 19.05 -10.65
CA PHE A 377 4.08 18.72 -9.24
C PHE A 377 5.34 18.88 -8.37
N PRO A 378 5.96 20.09 -8.34
CA PRO A 378 7.14 20.31 -7.52
C PRO A 378 6.80 20.14 -6.05
N PHE A 379 7.78 19.71 -5.27
CA PHE A 379 7.59 19.55 -3.83
C PHE A 379 7.20 20.85 -3.13
N ILE A 380 6.16 20.78 -2.34
CA ILE A 380 5.67 21.86 -1.48
C ILE A 380 6.04 21.48 -0.04
N ASP A 381 6.92 22.26 0.57
CA ASP A 381 7.40 22.06 1.94
C ASP A 381 6.42 22.68 2.93
N ASP A 382 5.25 22.05 3.06
CA ASP A 382 4.17 22.49 3.93
C ASP A 382 3.50 21.25 4.57
N GLU A 383 2.62 21.49 5.52
CA GLU A 383 1.89 20.42 6.21
C GLU A 383 0.98 19.67 5.23
N ALA A 384 1.16 18.34 5.17
CA ALA A 384 0.36 17.50 4.28
C ALA A 384 -1.00 17.14 4.88
N VAL A 385 -1.09 17.06 6.20
CA VAL A 385 -2.29 16.71 6.95
C VAL A 385 -2.46 17.70 8.10
N GLU A 386 -3.58 18.40 8.14
CA GLU A 386 -4.01 19.14 9.32
C GLU A 386 -4.55 18.14 10.33
N LYS A 387 -3.77 17.87 11.38
CA LYS A 387 -4.10 16.87 12.39
C LYS A 387 -5.26 17.33 13.27
N HIS A 388 -6.13 16.39 13.60
CA HIS A 388 -7.14 16.65 14.64
C HIS A 388 -6.46 16.91 16.00
N GLU A 389 -7.10 17.78 16.81
CA GLU A 389 -6.63 18.02 18.18
C GLU A 389 -6.71 16.70 18.98
N TYR A 390 -5.60 16.26 19.55
CA TYR A 390 -5.55 15.08 20.41
C TYR A 390 -6.46 15.29 21.63
N LYS A 391 -7.45 14.43 21.82
CA LYS A 391 -8.41 14.49 22.95
C LYS A 391 -8.18 13.30 23.86
N PRO A 392 -7.31 13.43 24.89
CA PRO A 392 -7.13 12.36 25.86
C PRO A 392 -8.45 12.09 26.61
N ARG A 393 -8.74 10.82 26.87
CA ARG A 393 -9.89 10.38 27.70
C ARG A 393 -9.74 10.80 29.14
#